data_9019d9ba2bfd42cb99f0069b4dfa15b3
#
_entry.id   9019d9ba2bfd42cb99f0069b4dfa15b3
#
_cell.length_a   1.000
_cell.length_b   1.000
_cell.length_c   1.000
_cell.angle_alpha   90.00
_cell.angle_beta   90.00
_cell.angle_gamma   90.00
#
_symmetry.space_group_name_H-M   'P 1'
#
loop_
_entity.id
_entity.type
_entity.pdbx_description
1 polymer ?
#
loop_
_entity_poly.entity_id
_entity_poly.type
_entity_poly.pdbx_seq_one_letter_code
_entity_poly.pdbx_strand_id
1 'polypeptide(L)'
;MMKGHIYIYLLGILLLSVSCTGKFREFNTDQSGITDEDLVIDDNGFGIRLGIIQQGIYFNYDFGKGKNWPFQLIQNLNADMFSGYMHDGKPLNGGTHNSDYNMQDGWNSAMWTHMYSYIFPQIYQSENATRDTEPALFGITKVLKVEVMHRVTDYYGPVIYKNFANAQNQYRPDTQKEVYYEFFNELDSAVVSLADYIDKKPDSNGFTRFDILLDGQYSSWIKFANSLRMRLAMRISAVDPDKARAEFRKGLENEFGVFEAEAERVAVSTKSGFTNPLGELNRVWNETYMSAAMESI
;
A
#
# COMPACT_ATOMS: atom_id res chain seq x y z
N MET A 1 32.64 -41.97 53.10
CA MET A 1 31.57 -42.35 52.17
C MET A 1 30.72 -41.19 51.62
N MET A 2 30.61 -40.02 52.28
CA MET A 2 29.78 -38.91 51.83
C MET A 2 30.26 -38.17 50.55
N LYS A 3 31.54 -38.14 50.24
CA LYS A 3 32.09 -37.43 49.10
C LYS A 3 31.73 -38.04 47.72
N GLY A 4 31.55 -39.38 47.67
CA GLY A 4 31.20 -40.06 46.39
C GLY A 4 29.78 -39.76 45.90
N HIS A 5 28.84 -39.59 46.84
CA HIS A 5 27.45 -39.31 46.46
C HIS A 5 27.24 -37.90 45.91
N ILE A 6 28.03 -36.92 46.39
CA ILE A 6 27.96 -35.54 45.89
C ILE A 6 28.35 -35.47 44.40
N TYR A 7 29.37 -36.21 43.97
CA TYR A 7 29.77 -36.23 42.58
C TYR A 7 28.73 -36.91 41.67
N ILE A 8 28.02 -37.92 42.19
CA ILE A 8 26.93 -38.57 41.46
C ILE A 8 25.74 -37.61 41.27
N TYR A 9 25.39 -36.85 42.28
CA TYR A 9 24.34 -35.82 42.18
C TYR A 9 24.74 -34.67 41.27
N LEU A 10 25.98 -34.18 41.32
CA LEU A 10 26.51 -33.18 40.42
C LEU A 10 26.57 -33.65 38.98
N LEU A 11 26.95 -34.88 38.75
CA LEU A 11 26.95 -35.48 37.39
C LEU A 11 25.52 -35.68 36.88
N GLY A 12 24.55 -36.05 37.72
CA GLY A 12 23.14 -36.14 37.39
C GLY A 12 22.53 -34.80 36.99
N ILE A 13 22.87 -33.72 37.75
CA ILE A 13 22.41 -32.37 37.43
C ILE A 13 23.04 -31.86 36.12
N LEU A 14 24.32 -32.17 35.88
CA LEU A 14 24.98 -31.79 34.64
C LEU A 14 24.40 -32.51 33.40
N LEU A 15 23.96 -33.74 33.54
CA LEU A 15 23.29 -34.49 32.50
C LEU A 15 21.84 -34.01 32.22
N LEU A 16 21.18 -33.44 33.22
CA LEU A 16 19.86 -32.85 33.06
C LEU A 16 19.90 -31.45 32.40
N SER A 17 21.04 -30.76 32.43
CA SER A 17 21.22 -29.46 31.77
C SER A 17 21.54 -29.57 30.28
N VAL A 18 21.81 -30.75 29.74
CA VAL A 18 21.87 -30.99 28.29
C VAL A 18 20.43 -31.20 27.79
N SER A 19 19.61 -30.20 27.98
CA SER A 19 18.28 -30.14 27.40
C SER A 19 18.41 -30.14 25.88
N CYS A 20 17.66 -31.00 25.21
CA CYS A 20 17.57 -31.09 23.76
C CYS A 20 16.99 -29.81 23.15
N THR A 21 17.77 -28.72 23.15
CA THR A 21 17.44 -27.48 22.41
C THR A 21 17.69 -27.63 20.90
N GLY A 22 18.37 -28.70 20.48
CA GLY A 22 18.68 -28.97 19.08
C GLY A 22 17.46 -29.11 18.14
N LYS A 23 16.33 -29.50 18.70
CA LYS A 23 15.08 -29.63 17.94
C LYS A 23 14.07 -28.50 18.21
N PHE A 24 14.42 -27.52 19.02
CA PHE A 24 13.52 -26.44 19.40
C PHE A 24 13.02 -25.65 18.17
N ARG A 25 13.89 -25.39 17.21
CA ARG A 25 13.51 -24.79 15.93
C ARG A 25 12.56 -25.66 15.14
N GLU A 26 12.84 -26.95 15.02
CA GLU A 26 12.03 -27.90 14.27
C GLU A 26 10.61 -28.05 14.85
N PHE A 27 10.48 -28.10 16.19
CA PHE A 27 9.18 -28.19 16.85
C PHE A 27 8.39 -26.90 16.93
N ASN A 28 9.08 -25.74 16.88
CA ASN A 28 8.43 -24.42 16.92
C ASN A 28 8.31 -23.77 15.52
N THR A 29 8.80 -24.41 14.47
CA THR A 29 8.51 -24.00 13.10
C THR A 29 7.20 -24.67 12.71
N ASP A 30 6.21 -23.86 12.33
CA ASP A 30 4.95 -24.38 11.78
C ASP A 30 5.25 -25.08 10.45
N GLN A 31 5.34 -26.41 10.50
CA GLN A 31 5.62 -27.25 9.33
C GLN A 31 4.43 -27.37 8.37
N SER A 32 3.27 -26.87 8.77
CA SER A 32 2.09 -26.76 7.91
C SER A 32 1.98 -25.38 7.25
N GLY A 33 2.78 -24.40 7.69
CA GLY A 33 2.87 -23.09 7.12
C GLY A 33 3.76 -23.07 5.87
N ILE A 34 3.45 -22.17 4.96
CA ILE A 34 4.30 -21.84 3.80
C ILE A 34 5.58 -21.19 4.33
N THR A 35 6.74 -21.77 4.07
CA THR A 35 8.04 -21.19 4.47
C THR A 35 8.46 -20.06 3.54
N ASP A 36 9.40 -19.21 3.99
CA ASP A 36 9.96 -18.16 3.11
C ASP A 36 10.65 -18.77 1.88
N GLU A 37 11.18 -20.00 1.98
CA GLU A 37 11.76 -20.74 0.86
C GLU A 37 10.70 -21.23 -0.14
N ASP A 38 9.52 -21.65 0.35
CA ASP A 38 8.38 -21.99 -0.52
C ASP A 38 7.83 -20.75 -1.24
N LEU A 39 7.94 -19.58 -0.63
CA LEU A 39 7.54 -18.31 -1.23
C LEU A 39 8.51 -17.81 -2.31
N VAL A 40 9.78 -18.20 -2.24
CA VAL A 40 10.79 -17.91 -3.28
C VAL A 40 10.58 -18.78 -4.52
N ILE A 41 10.07 -19.99 -4.36
CA ILE A 41 9.67 -20.85 -5.48
C ILE A 41 8.47 -20.20 -6.17
N ASP A 42 8.66 -19.68 -7.37
CA ASP A 42 7.63 -19.02 -8.18
C ASP A 42 7.30 -17.53 -7.89
N ASP A 43 8.15 -16.76 -7.24
CA ASP A 43 7.87 -15.34 -6.88
C ASP A 43 6.57 -15.12 -6.08
N ASN A 44 6.01 -16.16 -5.49
CA ASN A 44 4.71 -16.11 -4.82
C ASN A 44 4.70 -15.11 -3.65
N GLY A 45 5.81 -15.00 -2.90
CA GLY A 45 5.92 -14.08 -1.78
C GLY A 45 5.77 -12.62 -2.21
N PHE A 46 6.42 -12.22 -3.29
CA PHE A 46 6.28 -10.90 -3.86
C PHE A 46 4.90 -10.70 -4.49
N GLY A 47 4.43 -11.68 -5.27
CA GLY A 47 3.16 -11.58 -5.98
C GLY A 47 1.94 -11.39 -5.06
N ILE A 48 1.90 -12.10 -3.94
CA ILE A 48 0.84 -11.95 -2.93
C ILE A 48 0.89 -10.54 -2.33
N ARG A 49 2.08 -10.06 -1.92
CA ARG A 49 2.26 -8.71 -1.37
C ARG A 49 1.88 -7.63 -2.39
N LEU A 50 2.33 -7.79 -3.64
CA LEU A 50 1.98 -6.87 -4.72
C LEU A 50 0.46 -6.76 -4.91
N GLY A 51 -0.25 -7.88 -4.88
CA GLY A 51 -1.71 -7.92 -4.95
C GLY A 51 -2.38 -7.12 -3.83
N ILE A 52 -1.90 -7.27 -2.58
CA ILE A 52 -2.41 -6.51 -1.43
C ILE A 52 -2.12 -5.01 -1.59
N ILE A 53 -0.90 -4.63 -2.01
CA ILE A 53 -0.51 -3.23 -2.18
C ILE A 53 -1.32 -2.58 -3.31
N GLN A 54 -1.50 -3.26 -4.45
CA GLN A 54 -2.32 -2.78 -5.56
C GLN A 54 -3.77 -2.53 -5.15
N GLN A 55 -4.33 -3.41 -4.32
CA GLN A 55 -5.67 -3.20 -3.76
C GLN A 55 -5.74 -2.01 -2.80
N GLY A 56 -4.62 -1.68 -2.14
CA GLY A 56 -4.51 -0.53 -1.25
C GLY A 56 -4.86 0.80 -1.92
N ILE A 57 -4.64 0.95 -3.24
CA ILE A 57 -5.03 2.17 -3.98
C ILE A 57 -6.56 2.35 -4.04
N TYR A 58 -7.31 1.28 -3.84
CA TYR A 58 -8.78 1.27 -3.75
C TYR A 58 -9.28 1.12 -2.31
N PHE A 59 -8.41 1.33 -1.33
CA PHE A 59 -8.72 1.15 0.09
C PHE A 59 -9.24 -0.25 0.42
N ASN A 60 -8.65 -1.26 -0.20
CA ASN A 60 -8.90 -2.65 0.09
C ASN A 60 -7.58 -3.39 0.36
N TYR A 61 -7.59 -4.63 0.82
CA TYR A 61 -6.38 -5.41 1.12
C TYR A 61 -6.56 -6.93 1.00
N ASP A 62 -7.76 -7.41 0.71
CA ASP A 62 -8.11 -8.83 0.75
C ASP A 62 -8.78 -9.36 -0.52
N PHE A 63 -8.43 -8.79 -1.66
CA PHE A 63 -9.04 -9.11 -2.96
C PHE A 63 -10.55 -8.85 -3.04
N GLY A 64 -11.11 -8.08 -2.10
CA GLY A 64 -12.37 -7.39 -2.20
C GLY A 64 -13.62 -8.23 -2.32
N LYS A 65 -13.52 -9.55 -2.25
CA LYS A 65 -14.68 -10.42 -2.38
C LYS A 65 -15.59 -10.26 -1.17
N GLY A 66 -16.61 -9.41 -1.30
CA GLY A 66 -17.62 -9.18 -0.26
C GLY A 66 -17.20 -8.24 0.88
N LYS A 67 -16.03 -7.59 0.79
CA LYS A 67 -15.54 -6.67 1.82
C LYS A 67 -15.40 -5.25 1.28
N ASN A 68 -16.51 -4.55 1.20
CA ASN A 68 -16.55 -3.17 0.72
C ASN A 68 -16.48 -2.12 1.85
N TRP A 69 -16.50 -2.55 3.11
CA TRP A 69 -16.48 -1.65 4.26
C TRP A 69 -15.18 -0.82 4.41
N PRO A 70 -13.97 -1.28 4.00
CA PRO A 70 -12.81 -0.40 4.05
C PRO A 70 -12.99 0.80 3.12
N PHE A 71 -13.43 0.59 1.89
CA PHE A 71 -13.77 1.67 0.97
C PHE A 71 -14.90 2.55 1.51
N GLN A 72 -15.95 1.95 2.09
CA GLN A 72 -17.05 2.68 2.71
C GLN A 72 -16.53 3.67 3.75
N LEU A 73 -15.77 3.20 4.74
CA LEU A 73 -15.32 4.05 5.84
C LEU A 73 -14.25 5.06 5.40
N ILE A 74 -13.34 4.67 4.50
CA ILE A 74 -12.18 5.49 4.14
C ILE A 74 -12.51 6.51 3.06
N GLN A 75 -13.26 6.11 2.03
CA GLN A 75 -13.56 6.94 0.88
C GLN A 75 -14.99 7.47 0.95
N ASN A 76 -15.98 6.57 1.00
CA ASN A 76 -17.37 6.94 0.77
C ASN A 76 -17.98 7.79 1.90
N LEU A 77 -17.87 7.35 3.16
CA LEU A 77 -18.36 8.09 4.33
C LEU A 77 -17.46 9.26 4.78
N ASN A 78 -16.35 9.49 4.08
CA ASN A 78 -15.44 10.59 4.31
C ASN A 78 -15.35 11.50 3.08
N ALA A 79 -14.37 11.24 2.20
CA ALA A 79 -14.03 12.14 1.09
C ALA A 79 -15.21 12.41 0.15
N ASP A 80 -16.02 11.40 -0.16
CA ASP A 80 -17.16 11.55 -1.06
C ASP A 80 -18.30 12.37 -0.43
N MET A 81 -18.49 12.25 0.89
CA MET A 81 -19.46 13.06 1.63
C MET A 81 -18.99 14.50 1.79
N PHE A 82 -17.74 14.71 2.24
CA PHE A 82 -17.20 16.05 2.44
C PHE A 82 -17.07 16.85 1.15
N SER A 83 -16.80 16.19 0.02
CA SER A 83 -16.75 16.83 -1.29
C SER A 83 -18.14 17.17 -1.85
N GLY A 84 -19.19 16.61 -1.29
CA GLY A 84 -20.54 16.71 -1.82
C GLY A 84 -20.77 15.89 -3.10
N TYR A 85 -19.89 14.95 -3.42
CA TYR A 85 -20.08 14.04 -4.57
C TYR A 85 -21.14 13.00 -4.30
N MET A 86 -21.19 12.53 -3.06
CA MET A 86 -22.20 11.59 -2.58
C MET A 86 -23.01 12.20 -1.45
N HIS A 87 -24.17 11.62 -1.23
CA HIS A 87 -25.08 12.04 -0.17
C HIS A 87 -25.80 10.79 0.36
N ASP A 88 -26.16 10.80 1.62
CA ASP A 88 -26.93 9.75 2.26
C ASP A 88 -28.43 9.88 1.92
N GLY A 89 -29.05 8.81 1.46
CA GLY A 89 -30.51 8.75 1.19
C GLY A 89 -31.35 8.54 2.44
N LYS A 90 -30.70 8.24 3.57
CA LYS A 90 -31.31 8.04 4.89
C LYS A 90 -30.28 8.40 5.97
N PRO A 91 -30.72 8.84 7.16
CA PRO A 91 -29.80 9.10 8.24
C PRO A 91 -28.95 7.88 8.58
N LEU A 92 -27.64 7.99 8.39
CA LEU A 92 -26.67 6.98 8.79
C LEU A 92 -26.40 7.10 10.29
N ASN A 93 -26.05 6.00 10.94
CA ASN A 93 -25.64 5.95 12.34
C ASN A 93 -26.56 6.77 13.28
N GLY A 94 -27.88 6.67 13.08
CA GLY A 94 -28.87 7.40 13.91
C GLY A 94 -28.89 8.93 13.71
N GLY A 95 -28.35 9.41 12.58
CA GLY A 95 -28.24 10.84 12.28
C GLY A 95 -26.94 11.47 12.79
N THR A 96 -25.97 10.67 13.20
CA THR A 96 -24.67 11.13 13.67
C THR A 96 -23.61 10.65 12.70
N HIS A 97 -23.22 11.48 11.74
CA HIS A 97 -22.32 11.11 10.65
C HIS A 97 -21.57 12.30 10.05
N ASN A 98 -20.55 11.97 9.25
CA ASN A 98 -19.60 12.96 8.73
C ASN A 98 -20.24 13.99 7.79
N SER A 99 -21.31 13.66 7.05
CA SER A 99 -21.95 14.61 6.11
C SER A 99 -22.55 15.83 6.82
N ASP A 100 -22.93 15.71 8.07
CA ASP A 100 -23.43 16.80 8.90
C ASP A 100 -22.32 17.42 9.79
N TYR A 101 -21.07 17.12 9.50
CA TYR A 101 -19.91 17.50 10.32
C TYR A 101 -19.98 17.01 11.79
N ASN A 102 -20.81 16.02 12.04
CA ASN A 102 -20.87 15.30 13.31
C ASN A 102 -19.91 14.11 13.25
N MET A 103 -18.65 14.40 13.48
CA MET A 103 -17.52 13.53 13.13
C MET A 103 -17.54 12.22 13.90
N GLN A 104 -17.36 11.11 13.17
CA GLN A 104 -17.27 9.77 13.74
C GLN A 104 -15.80 9.35 13.83
N ASP A 105 -15.25 9.29 15.03
CA ASP A 105 -13.83 8.96 15.27
C ASP A 105 -13.44 7.62 14.67
N GLY A 106 -14.29 6.60 14.80
CA GLY A 106 -14.06 5.27 14.22
C GLY A 106 -13.97 5.29 12.70
N TRP A 107 -14.75 6.13 12.04
CA TRP A 107 -14.67 6.28 10.58
C TRP A 107 -13.44 7.09 10.17
N ASN A 108 -13.17 8.16 10.89
CA ASN A 108 -12.05 9.05 10.59
C ASN A 108 -10.69 8.40 10.85
N SER A 109 -10.60 7.43 11.77
CA SER A 109 -9.39 6.66 12.02
C SER A 109 -9.21 5.44 11.10
N ALA A 110 -10.23 5.08 10.32
CA ALA A 110 -10.22 3.87 9.49
C ALA A 110 -9.08 3.86 8.46
N MET A 111 -8.81 4.98 7.79
CA MET A 111 -7.72 5.10 6.82
C MET A 111 -6.37 4.86 7.48
N TRP A 112 -6.12 5.45 8.65
CA TRP A 112 -4.87 5.23 9.39
C TRP A 112 -4.66 3.76 9.71
N THR A 113 -5.67 3.14 10.32
CA THR A 113 -5.62 1.72 10.69
C THR A 113 -5.41 0.84 9.47
N HIS A 114 -6.17 1.07 8.40
CA HIS A 114 -6.07 0.29 7.17
C HIS A 114 -4.67 0.38 6.56
N MET A 115 -4.13 1.59 6.41
CA MET A 115 -2.84 1.80 5.77
C MET A 115 -1.69 1.26 6.61
N TYR A 116 -1.63 1.58 7.91
CA TYR A 116 -0.50 1.21 8.76
C TYR A 116 -0.54 -0.24 9.26
N SER A 117 -1.72 -0.87 9.34
CA SER A 117 -1.83 -2.26 9.77
C SER A 117 -1.78 -3.27 8.63
N TYR A 118 -2.23 -2.90 7.42
CA TYR A 118 -2.39 -3.88 6.34
C TYR A 118 -1.57 -3.56 5.09
N ILE A 119 -1.45 -2.31 4.67
CA ILE A 119 -0.83 -1.95 3.38
C ILE A 119 0.64 -1.60 3.55
N PHE A 120 0.97 -0.67 4.44
CA PHE A 120 2.34 -0.18 4.58
C PHE A 120 3.35 -1.25 5.05
N PRO A 121 2.99 -2.22 5.92
CA PRO A 121 3.86 -3.35 6.21
C PRO A 121 4.20 -4.19 4.97
N GLN A 122 3.26 -4.38 4.05
CA GLN A 122 3.52 -5.12 2.81
C GLN A 122 4.45 -4.34 1.87
N ILE A 123 4.27 -3.02 1.79
CA ILE A 123 5.17 -2.13 1.05
C ILE A 123 6.59 -2.23 1.61
N TYR A 124 6.76 -2.08 2.91
CA TYR A 124 8.06 -2.16 3.59
C TYR A 124 8.77 -3.50 3.34
N GLN A 125 8.03 -4.61 3.46
CA GLN A 125 8.57 -5.94 3.18
C GLN A 125 8.93 -6.12 1.70
N SER A 126 8.11 -5.61 0.78
CA SER A 126 8.39 -5.66 -0.66
C SER A 126 9.63 -4.83 -1.02
N GLU A 127 9.75 -3.60 -0.49
CA GLU A 127 10.95 -2.78 -0.69
C GLU A 127 12.22 -3.49 -0.21
N ASN A 128 12.19 -4.13 0.95
CA ASN A 128 13.34 -4.84 1.49
C ASN A 128 13.68 -6.11 0.70
N ALA A 129 12.69 -6.83 0.23
CA ALA A 129 12.89 -8.06 -0.53
C ALA A 129 13.40 -7.82 -1.96
N THR A 130 13.05 -6.68 -2.57
CA THR A 130 13.31 -6.43 -4.00
C THR A 130 14.41 -5.42 -4.27
N ARG A 131 14.82 -4.63 -3.27
CA ARG A 131 15.80 -3.52 -3.39
C ARG A 131 17.06 -3.90 -4.17
N ASP A 132 17.68 -5.01 -3.81
CA ASP A 132 18.99 -5.43 -4.34
C ASP A 132 18.90 -6.55 -5.39
N THR A 133 17.74 -7.20 -5.49
CA THR A 133 17.54 -8.39 -6.34
C THR A 133 16.69 -8.13 -7.56
N GLU A 134 15.62 -7.31 -7.40
CA GLU A 134 14.62 -7.07 -8.42
C GLU A 134 14.31 -5.57 -8.58
N PRO A 135 15.21 -4.78 -9.19
CA PRO A 135 15.08 -3.32 -9.24
C PRO A 135 13.77 -2.82 -9.88
N ALA A 136 13.24 -3.53 -10.88
CA ALA A 136 11.98 -3.15 -11.51
C ALA A 136 10.79 -3.30 -10.55
N LEU A 137 10.75 -4.40 -9.80
CA LEU A 137 9.69 -4.63 -8.81
C LEU A 137 9.82 -3.68 -7.61
N PHE A 138 11.06 -3.33 -7.23
CA PHE A 138 11.32 -2.27 -6.27
C PHE A 138 10.77 -0.92 -6.76
N GLY A 139 11.00 -0.56 -8.03
CA GLY A 139 10.45 0.65 -8.64
C GLY A 139 8.92 0.68 -8.62
N ILE A 140 8.26 -0.42 -9.00
CA ILE A 140 6.80 -0.56 -8.94
C ILE A 140 6.28 -0.38 -7.51
N THR A 141 6.95 -1.01 -6.53
CA THR A 141 6.57 -0.87 -5.11
C THR A 141 6.64 0.58 -4.66
N LYS A 142 7.64 1.35 -5.12
CA LYS A 142 7.74 2.79 -4.83
C LYS A 142 6.60 3.60 -5.44
N VAL A 143 6.23 3.34 -6.69
CA VAL A 143 5.08 4.02 -7.32
C VAL A 143 3.80 3.77 -6.52
N LEU A 144 3.55 2.51 -6.15
CA LEU A 144 2.39 2.13 -5.35
C LEU A 144 2.42 2.76 -3.95
N LYS A 145 3.60 2.80 -3.30
CA LYS A 145 3.77 3.47 -2.01
C LYS A 145 3.37 4.94 -2.07
N VAL A 146 3.83 5.64 -3.09
CA VAL A 146 3.47 7.04 -3.29
C VAL A 146 1.97 7.18 -3.53
N GLU A 147 1.37 6.33 -4.39
CA GLU A 147 -0.06 6.39 -4.70
C GLU A 147 -0.95 6.17 -3.48
N VAL A 148 -0.63 5.23 -2.60
CA VAL A 148 -1.45 5.02 -1.40
C VAL A 148 -1.17 6.08 -0.33
N MET A 149 0.08 6.46 -0.12
CA MET A 149 0.46 7.30 1.01
C MET A 149 0.21 8.80 0.81
N HIS A 150 0.14 9.28 -0.46
CA HIS A 150 -0.21 10.68 -0.66
C HIS A 150 -1.61 11.00 -0.14
N ARG A 151 -2.56 10.07 -0.26
CA ARG A 151 -3.92 10.23 0.26
C ARG A 151 -3.95 10.23 1.78
N VAL A 152 -3.07 9.48 2.43
CA VAL A 152 -2.96 9.44 3.90
C VAL A 152 -2.45 10.78 4.43
N THR A 153 -1.39 11.34 3.85
CA THR A 153 -0.88 12.66 4.26
C THR A 153 -1.84 13.80 3.89
N ASP A 154 -2.59 13.67 2.79
CA ASP A 154 -3.62 14.65 2.43
C ASP A 154 -4.77 14.68 3.44
N TYR A 155 -5.06 13.54 4.04
CA TYR A 155 -6.13 13.40 5.02
C TYR A 155 -5.71 13.84 6.44
N TYR A 156 -4.50 13.43 6.88
CA TYR A 156 -4.04 13.65 8.25
C TYR A 156 -2.98 14.74 8.42
N GLY A 157 -2.38 15.23 7.33
CA GLY A 157 -1.22 16.12 7.38
C GLY A 157 0.06 15.36 7.69
N PRO A 158 0.73 15.60 8.83
CA PRO A 158 1.94 14.87 9.22
C PRO A 158 1.67 13.38 9.43
N VAL A 159 2.55 12.52 8.89
CA VAL A 159 2.42 11.05 8.94
C VAL A 159 3.78 10.38 9.16
N ILE A 160 3.78 9.14 9.64
CA ILE A 160 4.98 8.33 9.78
C ILE A 160 5.30 7.72 8.40
N TYR A 161 6.26 8.28 7.68
CA TYR A 161 6.61 7.85 6.33
C TYR A 161 8.03 7.31 6.22
N LYS A 162 9.04 8.17 6.35
CA LYS A 162 10.46 7.81 6.21
C LYS A 162 10.97 6.89 7.32
N ASN A 163 10.42 7.04 8.51
CA ASN A 163 10.84 6.30 9.70
C ASN A 163 9.92 5.11 10.04
N PHE A 164 9.10 4.66 9.10
CA PHE A 164 8.29 3.47 9.32
C PHE A 164 9.16 2.24 9.60
N ALA A 165 8.76 1.44 10.58
CA ALA A 165 9.48 0.26 11.07
C ALA A 165 10.88 0.53 11.67
N ASN A 166 11.27 1.78 11.89
CA ASN A 166 12.51 2.12 12.58
C ASN A 166 12.29 2.20 14.11
N ALA A 167 12.48 1.07 14.77
CA ALA A 167 12.27 0.94 16.21
C ALA A 167 13.18 1.83 17.09
N GLN A 168 14.27 2.38 16.53
CA GLN A 168 15.22 3.22 17.29
C GLN A 168 14.82 4.69 17.31
N ASN A 169 14.01 5.14 16.38
CA ASN A 169 13.50 6.49 16.36
C ASN A 169 12.10 6.48 16.97
N GLN A 170 11.91 7.21 18.03
CA GLN A 170 10.57 7.59 18.48
C GLN A 170 9.81 8.01 17.23
N TYR A 171 8.68 7.39 16.94
CA TYR A 171 7.87 7.59 15.74
C TYR A 171 7.48 9.07 15.56
N ARG A 172 8.46 9.89 15.18
CA ARG A 172 8.22 11.28 14.84
C ARG A 172 7.55 11.32 13.47
N PRO A 173 6.36 11.89 13.35
CA PRO A 173 5.75 12.11 12.06
C PRO A 173 6.61 13.02 11.19
N ASP A 174 6.71 12.69 9.92
CA ASP A 174 7.24 13.59 8.90
C ASP A 174 6.19 14.66 8.59
N THR A 175 6.59 15.89 8.38
CA THR A 175 5.67 16.94 7.95
C THR A 175 5.15 16.65 6.54
N GLN A 176 3.97 17.14 6.20
CA GLN A 176 3.41 16.94 4.86
C GLN A 176 4.36 17.40 3.75
N LYS A 177 5.08 18.51 3.95
CA LYS A 177 6.11 18.98 3.03
C LYS A 177 7.23 17.96 2.84
N GLU A 178 7.79 17.42 3.93
CA GLU A 178 8.84 16.40 3.88
C GLU A 178 8.37 15.14 3.15
N VAL A 179 7.13 14.73 3.39
CA VAL A 179 6.52 13.55 2.75
C VAL A 179 6.34 13.76 1.25
N TYR A 180 5.82 14.92 0.83
CA TYR A 180 5.66 15.26 -0.59
C TYR A 180 6.98 15.32 -1.34
N TYR A 181 8.02 15.88 -0.71
CA TYR A 181 9.35 15.93 -1.31
C TYR A 181 9.95 14.52 -1.46
N GLU A 182 9.71 13.66 -0.48
CA GLU A 182 10.13 12.27 -0.57
C GLU A 182 9.36 11.50 -1.65
N PHE A 183 8.08 11.77 -1.86
CA PHE A 183 7.33 11.20 -2.98
C PHE A 183 8.00 11.47 -4.33
N PHE A 184 8.46 12.69 -4.56
CA PHE A 184 9.16 13.02 -5.80
C PHE A 184 10.49 12.28 -5.94
N ASN A 185 11.25 12.13 -4.86
CA ASN A 185 12.50 11.35 -4.84
C ASN A 185 12.23 9.85 -5.12
N GLU A 186 11.18 9.30 -4.55
CA GLU A 186 10.80 7.91 -4.77
C GLU A 186 10.33 7.66 -6.19
N LEU A 187 9.56 8.57 -6.77
CA LEU A 187 9.17 8.50 -8.18
C LEU A 187 10.38 8.64 -9.12
N ASP A 188 11.40 9.43 -8.76
CA ASP A 188 12.65 9.48 -9.50
C ASP A 188 13.35 8.12 -9.50
N SER A 189 13.51 7.54 -8.31
CA SER A 189 14.13 6.22 -8.16
C SER A 189 13.36 5.15 -8.93
N ALA A 190 12.03 5.20 -8.88
CA ALA A 190 11.18 4.24 -9.58
C ALA A 190 11.35 4.32 -11.10
N VAL A 191 11.28 5.53 -11.66
CA VAL A 191 11.43 5.75 -13.11
C VAL A 191 12.81 5.29 -13.60
N VAL A 192 13.88 5.65 -12.88
CA VAL A 192 15.24 5.22 -13.23
C VAL A 192 15.37 3.70 -13.18
N SER A 193 14.89 3.04 -12.14
CA SER A 193 14.97 1.58 -12.00
C SER A 193 14.19 0.86 -13.09
N LEU A 194 13.00 1.36 -13.44
CA LEU A 194 12.15 0.76 -14.46
C LEU A 194 12.73 0.98 -15.86
N ALA A 195 13.22 2.17 -16.19
CA ALA A 195 13.83 2.49 -17.48
C ALA A 195 15.10 1.64 -17.71
N ASP A 196 15.97 1.55 -16.71
CA ASP A 196 17.17 0.71 -16.77
C ASP A 196 16.84 -0.78 -16.96
N TYR A 197 15.76 -1.24 -16.33
CA TYR A 197 15.31 -2.62 -16.52
C TYR A 197 14.76 -2.89 -17.93
N ILE A 198 13.96 -1.96 -18.47
CA ILE A 198 13.43 -2.06 -19.85
C ILE A 198 14.54 -2.10 -20.86
N ASP A 199 15.57 -1.23 -20.69
CA ASP A 199 16.74 -1.19 -21.59
C ASP A 199 17.50 -2.52 -21.60
N LYS A 200 17.69 -3.13 -20.42
CA LYS A 200 18.39 -4.41 -20.29
C LYS A 200 17.57 -5.64 -20.68
N LYS A 201 16.25 -5.58 -20.54
CA LYS A 201 15.32 -6.71 -20.75
C LYS A 201 14.05 -6.27 -21.44
N PRO A 202 14.09 -5.81 -22.70
CA PRO A 202 12.96 -5.18 -23.41
C PRO A 202 11.74 -6.10 -23.58
N ASP A 203 11.93 -7.41 -23.63
CA ASP A 203 10.87 -8.40 -23.82
C ASP A 203 10.34 -9.00 -22.49
N SER A 204 10.77 -8.46 -21.36
CA SER A 204 10.37 -8.99 -20.05
C SER A 204 8.94 -8.59 -19.68
N ASN A 205 8.14 -9.59 -19.31
CA ASN A 205 6.79 -9.42 -18.78
C ASN A 205 6.55 -10.33 -17.56
N GLY A 206 7.60 -10.66 -16.83
CA GLY A 206 7.65 -11.73 -15.83
C GLY A 206 6.64 -11.63 -14.70
N PHE A 207 6.12 -10.44 -14.38
CA PHE A 207 5.16 -10.27 -13.28
C PHE A 207 3.70 -10.08 -13.71
N THR A 208 3.38 -10.25 -15.01
CA THR A 208 2.03 -10.07 -15.57
C THR A 208 0.95 -10.80 -14.75
N ARG A 209 1.23 -11.99 -14.27
CA ARG A 209 0.29 -12.80 -13.47
C ARG A 209 -0.10 -12.15 -12.13
N PHE A 210 0.71 -11.24 -11.62
CA PHE A 210 0.51 -10.56 -10.35
C PHE A 210 0.05 -9.11 -10.50
N ASP A 211 0.14 -8.56 -11.71
CA ASP A 211 -0.24 -7.19 -11.99
C ASP A 211 -1.72 -7.10 -12.39
N ILE A 212 -2.54 -6.67 -11.45
CA ILE A 212 -3.98 -6.50 -11.67
C ILE A 212 -4.34 -5.12 -12.24
N LEU A 213 -3.33 -4.24 -12.47
CA LEU A 213 -3.53 -2.84 -12.84
C LEU A 213 -3.13 -2.53 -14.29
N LEU A 214 -1.95 -3.01 -14.70
CA LEU A 214 -1.28 -2.60 -15.95
C LEU A 214 -0.73 -3.78 -16.76
N ASP A 215 -1.23 -5.00 -16.51
CA ASP A 215 -0.92 -6.23 -17.26
C ASP A 215 0.59 -6.52 -17.37
N GLY A 216 1.39 -6.15 -16.37
CA GLY A 216 2.83 -6.39 -16.32
C GLY A 216 3.66 -5.49 -17.22
N GLN A 217 3.10 -4.43 -17.79
CA GLN A 217 3.79 -3.53 -18.71
C GLN A 217 4.63 -2.49 -17.94
N TYR A 218 5.94 -2.68 -17.89
CA TYR A 218 6.86 -1.79 -17.16
C TYR A 218 6.83 -0.34 -17.67
N SER A 219 6.68 -0.12 -18.98
CA SER A 219 6.52 1.22 -19.56
C SER A 219 5.24 1.91 -19.08
N SER A 220 4.16 1.17 -18.88
CA SER A 220 2.91 1.70 -18.32
C SER A 220 3.08 2.09 -16.84
N TRP A 221 3.92 1.40 -16.09
CA TRP A 221 4.28 1.79 -14.74
C TRP A 221 5.08 3.09 -14.69
N ILE A 222 5.95 3.36 -15.69
CA ILE A 222 6.64 4.66 -15.82
C ILE A 222 5.64 5.76 -16.17
N LYS A 223 4.72 5.53 -17.11
CA LYS A 223 3.62 6.48 -17.42
C LYS A 223 2.79 6.78 -16.18
N PHE A 224 2.49 5.76 -15.37
CA PHE A 224 1.78 5.96 -14.11
C PHE A 224 2.58 6.82 -13.13
N ALA A 225 3.87 6.55 -12.94
CA ALA A 225 4.75 7.34 -12.07
C ALA A 225 4.81 8.82 -12.51
N ASN A 226 4.93 9.07 -13.81
CA ASN A 226 4.95 10.42 -14.38
C ASN A 226 3.61 11.13 -14.21
N SER A 227 2.49 10.47 -14.48
CA SER A 227 1.14 11.02 -14.30
C SER A 227 0.86 11.33 -12.83
N LEU A 228 1.26 10.45 -11.92
CA LEU A 228 1.16 10.65 -10.48
C LEU A 228 2.03 11.85 -10.03
N ARG A 229 3.25 11.96 -10.55
CA ARG A 229 4.13 13.11 -10.30
C ARG A 229 3.46 14.44 -10.68
N MET A 230 2.88 14.51 -11.86
CA MET A 230 2.17 15.72 -12.32
C MET A 230 0.99 16.05 -11.40
N ARG A 231 0.22 15.06 -11.01
CA ARG A 231 -0.90 15.20 -10.06
C ARG A 231 -0.42 15.75 -8.71
N LEU A 232 0.65 15.20 -8.15
CA LEU A 232 1.24 15.68 -6.89
C LEU A 232 1.84 17.09 -7.02
N ALA A 233 2.46 17.40 -8.15
CA ALA A 233 2.96 18.75 -8.44
C ALA A 233 1.82 19.77 -8.43
N MET A 234 0.69 19.48 -9.06
CA MET A 234 -0.50 20.35 -9.03
C MET A 234 -1.00 20.59 -7.61
N ARG A 235 -0.95 19.58 -6.74
CA ARG A 235 -1.41 19.73 -5.35
C ARG A 235 -0.57 20.69 -4.51
N ILE A 236 0.72 20.82 -4.79
CA ILE A 236 1.60 21.77 -4.10
C ILE A 236 1.72 23.12 -4.80
N SER A 237 1.03 23.35 -5.91
CA SER A 237 1.20 24.52 -6.76
C SER A 237 0.94 25.86 -6.04
N ALA A 238 0.06 25.87 -5.06
CA ALA A 238 -0.25 27.08 -4.28
C ALA A 238 0.78 27.38 -3.18
N VAL A 239 1.44 26.33 -2.64
CA VAL A 239 2.35 26.45 -1.49
C VAL A 239 3.82 26.42 -1.88
N ASP A 240 4.16 25.80 -3.02
CA ASP A 240 5.51 25.76 -3.59
C ASP A 240 5.46 25.74 -5.12
N PRO A 241 5.17 26.87 -5.76
CA PRO A 241 4.94 26.94 -7.20
C PRO A 241 6.19 26.62 -8.04
N ASP A 242 7.38 26.86 -7.53
CA ASP A 242 8.62 26.57 -8.26
C ASP A 242 8.91 25.08 -8.27
N LYS A 243 8.80 24.41 -7.12
CA LYS A 243 8.89 22.95 -7.03
C LYS A 243 7.79 22.29 -7.86
N ALA A 244 6.56 22.76 -7.75
CA ALA A 244 5.43 22.27 -8.55
C ALA A 244 5.72 22.31 -10.05
N ARG A 245 6.21 23.46 -10.56
CA ARG A 245 6.54 23.63 -11.97
C ARG A 245 7.67 22.69 -12.42
N ALA A 246 8.70 22.55 -11.59
CA ALA A 246 9.82 21.65 -11.89
C ALA A 246 9.38 20.19 -11.98
N GLU A 247 8.60 19.72 -11.00
CA GLU A 247 8.14 18.33 -10.96
C GLU A 247 7.09 18.04 -12.05
N PHE A 248 6.22 18.98 -12.34
CA PHE A 248 5.25 18.85 -13.43
C PHE A 248 5.94 18.68 -14.78
N ARG A 249 6.93 19.53 -15.08
CA ARG A 249 7.72 19.44 -16.32
C ARG A 249 8.47 18.12 -16.41
N LYS A 250 9.09 17.68 -15.32
CA LYS A 250 9.83 16.43 -15.27
C LYS A 250 8.94 15.21 -15.62
N GLY A 251 7.69 15.21 -15.16
CA GLY A 251 6.73 14.17 -15.55
C GLY A 251 6.30 14.28 -17.01
N LEU A 252 5.97 15.49 -17.47
CA LEU A 252 5.47 15.72 -18.81
C LEU A 252 6.52 15.49 -19.91
N GLU A 253 7.78 15.87 -19.65
CA GLU A 253 8.88 15.80 -20.63
C GLU A 253 9.64 14.46 -20.58
N ASN A 254 9.17 13.49 -19.78
CA ASN A 254 9.79 12.17 -19.72
C ASN A 254 9.57 11.40 -21.03
N GLU A 255 10.58 10.71 -21.53
CA GLU A 255 10.55 10.00 -22.81
C GLU A 255 9.49 8.89 -22.89
N PHE A 256 9.12 8.28 -21.76
CA PHE A 256 8.04 7.28 -21.71
C PHE A 256 6.64 7.91 -21.73
N GLY A 257 6.54 9.23 -21.53
CA GLY A 257 5.29 9.96 -21.53
C GLY A 257 4.46 9.77 -20.24
N VAL A 258 3.20 10.15 -20.37
CA VAL A 258 2.16 10.08 -19.33
C VAL A 258 0.94 9.34 -19.85
N PHE A 259 -0.06 9.08 -19.03
CA PHE A 259 -1.35 8.61 -19.51
C PHE A 259 -2.09 9.77 -20.21
N GLU A 260 -2.41 9.60 -21.49
CA GLU A 260 -3.04 10.62 -22.33
C GLU A 260 -4.48 10.26 -22.70
N ALA A 261 -4.80 8.98 -22.75
CA ALA A 261 -6.10 8.49 -23.17
C ALA A 261 -6.82 7.70 -22.08
N GLU A 262 -8.15 7.67 -22.13
CA GLU A 262 -8.95 6.87 -21.19
C GLU A 262 -8.56 5.38 -21.20
N ALA A 263 -8.14 4.85 -22.34
CA ALA A 263 -7.68 3.47 -22.47
C ALA A 263 -6.40 3.16 -21.69
N GLU A 264 -5.60 4.18 -21.37
CA GLU A 264 -4.34 4.05 -20.62
C GLU A 264 -4.53 4.21 -19.10
N ARG A 265 -5.75 4.07 -18.61
CA ARG A 265 -6.06 4.23 -17.18
C ARG A 265 -5.56 3.08 -16.32
N VAL A 266 -5.25 3.39 -15.07
CA VAL A 266 -5.04 2.39 -14.01
C VAL A 266 -6.41 1.88 -13.56
N ALA A 267 -6.72 0.62 -13.82
CA ALA A 267 -8.02 0.06 -13.47
C ALA A 267 -7.93 -1.43 -13.18
N VAL A 268 -8.56 -1.86 -12.10
CA VAL A 268 -8.75 -3.29 -11.81
C VAL A 268 -9.88 -3.85 -12.68
N SER A 269 -9.59 -4.93 -13.38
CA SER A 269 -10.58 -5.62 -14.19
C SER A 269 -11.59 -6.37 -13.31
N THR A 270 -12.88 -6.25 -13.62
CA THR A 270 -13.93 -7.07 -12.99
C THR A 270 -13.76 -8.56 -13.29
N LYS A 271 -13.02 -8.92 -14.35
CA LYS A 271 -12.65 -10.32 -14.65
C LYS A 271 -11.80 -10.96 -13.56
N SER A 272 -11.10 -10.16 -12.77
CA SER A 272 -10.33 -10.61 -11.59
C SER A 272 -11.21 -10.95 -10.37
N GLY A 273 -12.53 -10.82 -10.49
CA GLY A 273 -13.49 -11.08 -9.41
C GLY A 273 -13.69 -9.90 -8.46
N PHE A 274 -13.13 -8.73 -8.77
CA PHE A 274 -13.39 -7.49 -8.02
C PHE A 274 -14.71 -6.87 -8.46
N THR A 275 -15.37 -6.22 -7.51
CA THR A 275 -16.58 -5.44 -7.76
C THR A 275 -16.33 -3.97 -7.40
N ASN A 276 -17.04 -3.06 -8.07
CA ASN A 276 -17.00 -1.66 -7.68
C ASN A 276 -17.75 -1.48 -6.35
N PRO A 277 -17.06 -1.04 -5.27
CA PRO A 277 -17.68 -0.87 -3.95
C PRO A 277 -18.88 0.07 -3.95
N LEU A 278 -18.88 1.14 -4.75
CA LEU A 278 -20.02 2.06 -4.85
C LEU A 278 -21.30 1.36 -5.30
N GLY A 279 -21.17 0.34 -6.18
CA GLY A 279 -22.33 -0.44 -6.60
C GLY A 279 -22.96 -1.23 -5.45
N GLU A 280 -22.17 -1.73 -4.53
CA GLU A 280 -22.64 -2.44 -3.34
C GLU A 280 -23.25 -1.47 -2.33
N LEU A 281 -22.55 -0.39 -2.01
CA LEU A 281 -22.99 0.62 -1.06
C LEU A 281 -24.34 1.26 -1.46
N ASN A 282 -24.50 1.52 -2.76
CA ASN A 282 -25.74 2.10 -3.28
C ASN A 282 -26.86 1.05 -3.39
N ARG A 283 -26.64 -0.04 -4.16
CA ARG A 283 -27.73 -0.95 -4.53
C ARG A 283 -28.09 -1.98 -3.46
N VAL A 284 -27.10 -2.47 -2.71
CA VAL A 284 -27.32 -3.55 -1.74
C VAL A 284 -27.53 -2.97 -0.35
N TRP A 285 -26.65 -2.07 0.09
CA TRP A 285 -26.74 -1.49 1.42
C TRP A 285 -27.68 -0.28 1.47
N ASN A 286 -27.98 0.32 0.33
CA ASN A 286 -28.89 1.45 0.22
C ASN A 286 -28.50 2.62 1.15
N GLU A 287 -27.19 2.96 1.13
CA GLU A 287 -26.65 3.94 2.07
C GLU A 287 -26.37 5.28 1.41
N THR A 288 -25.69 5.29 0.26
CA THR A 288 -25.24 6.52 -0.38
C THR A 288 -25.59 6.58 -1.85
N TYR A 289 -25.80 7.78 -2.34
CA TYR A 289 -26.22 8.09 -3.70
C TYR A 289 -25.39 9.23 -4.26
N MET A 290 -25.27 9.30 -5.56
CA MET A 290 -24.69 10.47 -6.22
C MET A 290 -25.54 11.70 -5.88
N SER A 291 -24.90 12.79 -5.49
CA SER A 291 -25.59 14.03 -5.15
C SER A 291 -26.12 14.72 -6.41
N ALA A 292 -27.18 15.53 -6.27
CA ALA A 292 -27.69 16.35 -7.35
C ALA A 292 -26.63 17.37 -7.87
N ALA A 293 -25.73 17.82 -7.01
CA ALA A 293 -24.62 18.69 -7.41
C ALA A 293 -23.66 17.96 -8.36
N MET A 294 -23.34 16.70 -8.07
CA MET A 294 -22.46 15.89 -8.94
C MET A 294 -23.16 15.48 -10.23
N GLU A 295 -24.47 15.25 -10.21
CA GLU A 295 -25.25 14.93 -11.41
C GLU A 295 -25.33 16.11 -12.39
N SER A 296 -25.17 17.34 -11.90
CA SER A 296 -25.26 18.57 -12.72
C SER A 296 -23.96 18.96 -13.42
N ILE A 297 -22.85 18.26 -13.16
CA ILE A 297 -21.54 18.47 -13.81
C ILE A 297 -21.42 17.61 -15.06
#